data_ba5907a01f81a36b347c326d6a9e0a7a
#
_entry.id   ba5907a01f81a36b347c326d6a9e0a7a
#
_cell.length_a   1.000
_cell.length_b   1.000
_cell.length_c   1.000
_cell.angle_alpha   90.00
_cell.angle_beta   90.00
_cell.angle_gamma   90.00
#
_symmetry.space_group_name_H-M   'P 1'
#
loop_
_entity.id
_entity.type
_entity.pdbx_description
1 polymer ?
#
loop_
_entity_poly.entity_id
_entity_poly.type
_entity_poly.pdbx_seq_one_letter_code
_entity_poly.pdbx_strand_id
1 'polypeptide(L)'
;MIKHILFDMGNVLIRFDRKVFLDRLDISEAEKQLLMREVFLSVEWVQMDRGTLWEETAEPLMCQRLPRHLHEAVHRLVSCWDQPMLPMEGMEELIAELREKGYNIYLLSNASLRQHDYWNRIPGWEYFHGKLISADVHVMKPHPDYYRLALEKFSLNPEECFFIDDVPANIEGALFCGIPGTVFHADVQLLRQQLRTAGVDVNE
;
A
#
# COMPACT_ATOMS: atom_id res chain seq x y z
N MET A 1 -14.87 21.19 2.77
CA MET A 1 -13.84 21.41 1.71
C MET A 1 -12.68 20.48 2.01
N ILE A 2 -12.23 19.72 1.03
CA ILE A 2 -11.10 18.78 1.20
C ILE A 2 -9.81 19.55 1.47
N LYS A 3 -9.04 19.10 2.45
CA LYS A 3 -7.74 19.65 2.86
C LYS A 3 -6.65 18.57 2.92
N HIS A 4 -7.06 17.33 3.04
CA HIS A 4 -6.18 16.20 3.30
C HIS A 4 -6.41 15.10 2.26
N ILE A 5 -5.35 14.66 1.58
CA ILE A 5 -5.40 13.55 0.63
C ILE A 5 -4.69 12.36 1.27
N LEU A 6 -5.41 11.26 1.37
CA LEU A 6 -4.91 10.02 1.93
C LEU A 6 -4.65 9.04 0.80
N PHE A 7 -3.47 8.46 0.72
CA PHE A 7 -3.08 7.51 -0.31
C PHE A 7 -2.83 6.13 0.28
N ASP A 8 -3.29 5.09 -0.39
CA ASP A 8 -2.68 3.77 -0.25
C ASP A 8 -1.30 3.74 -0.94
N MET A 9 -0.54 2.68 -0.69
CA MET A 9 0.78 2.49 -1.28
C MET A 9 0.73 1.52 -2.46
N GLY A 10 0.31 0.30 -2.22
CA GLY A 10 0.31 -0.78 -3.20
C GLY A 10 -0.67 -0.50 -4.34
N ASN A 11 -0.24 -0.63 -5.59
CA ASN A 11 -1.02 -0.31 -6.79
C ASN A 11 -1.59 1.13 -6.85
N VAL A 12 -1.17 2.02 -5.94
CA VAL A 12 -1.46 3.45 -5.97
C VAL A 12 -0.19 4.27 -6.16
N LEU A 13 0.79 4.17 -5.26
CA LEU A 13 2.09 4.84 -5.39
C LEU A 13 3.11 3.99 -6.13
N ILE A 14 3.07 2.69 -5.91
CA ILE A 14 3.95 1.70 -6.51
C ILE A 14 3.13 0.50 -6.99
N ARG A 15 3.61 -0.18 -8.02
CA ARG A 15 3.01 -1.44 -8.46
C ARG A 15 3.40 -2.56 -7.49
N PHE A 16 2.40 -3.14 -6.84
CA PHE A 16 2.54 -4.36 -6.07
C PHE A 16 1.91 -5.53 -6.84
N ASP A 17 2.58 -5.95 -7.90
CA ASP A 17 2.15 -7.06 -8.75
C ASP A 17 2.94 -8.33 -8.42
N ARG A 18 2.31 -9.23 -7.69
CA ARG A 18 2.87 -10.52 -7.26
C ARG A 18 3.38 -11.34 -8.44
N LYS A 19 2.69 -11.27 -9.59
CA LYS A 19 3.09 -11.97 -10.81
C LYS A 19 4.42 -11.42 -11.33
N VAL A 20 4.57 -10.12 -11.39
CA VAL A 20 5.83 -9.47 -11.81
C VAL A 20 6.99 -9.88 -10.90
N PHE A 21 6.76 -9.99 -9.59
CA PHE A 21 7.82 -10.44 -8.66
C PHE A 21 8.20 -11.90 -8.90
N LEU A 22 7.22 -12.77 -9.14
CA LEU A 22 7.47 -14.18 -9.48
C LEU A 22 8.17 -14.34 -10.84
N ASP A 23 7.83 -13.52 -11.83
CA ASP A 23 8.44 -13.56 -13.16
C ASP A 23 9.92 -13.12 -13.18
N ARG A 24 10.39 -12.48 -12.12
CA ARG A 24 11.83 -12.19 -11.90
C ARG A 24 12.65 -13.41 -11.48
N LEU A 25 11.98 -14.49 -11.10
CA LEU A 25 12.63 -15.73 -10.65
C LEU A 25 12.81 -16.69 -11.83
N ASP A 26 14.00 -17.27 -11.94
CA ASP A 26 14.31 -18.30 -12.96
C ASP A 26 13.87 -19.68 -12.46
N ILE A 27 12.55 -19.89 -12.44
CA ILE A 27 11.90 -21.11 -11.98
C ILE A 27 10.69 -21.46 -12.89
N SER A 28 10.19 -22.69 -12.80
CA SER A 28 9.04 -23.13 -13.57
C SER A 28 7.72 -22.45 -13.15
N GLU A 29 6.74 -22.43 -14.06
CA GLU A 29 5.40 -21.88 -13.77
C GLU A 29 4.71 -22.64 -12.62
N ALA A 30 4.93 -23.95 -12.47
CA ALA A 30 4.39 -24.71 -11.34
C ALA A 30 4.99 -24.25 -10.01
N GLU A 31 6.29 -23.92 -9.98
CA GLU A 31 6.96 -23.38 -8.80
C GLU A 31 6.52 -21.96 -8.49
N LYS A 32 6.29 -21.11 -9.50
CA LYS A 32 5.70 -19.78 -9.30
C LYS A 32 4.31 -19.85 -8.68
N GLN A 33 3.46 -20.76 -9.14
CA GLN A 33 2.14 -20.99 -8.55
C GLN A 33 2.24 -21.49 -7.10
N LEU A 34 3.22 -22.35 -6.82
CA LEU A 34 3.48 -22.82 -5.46
C LEU A 34 3.91 -21.66 -4.55
N LEU A 35 4.84 -20.81 -4.98
CA LEU A 35 5.26 -19.61 -4.25
C LEU A 35 4.13 -18.59 -4.12
N MET A 36 3.29 -18.39 -5.13
CA MET A 36 2.10 -17.55 -5.01
C MET A 36 1.24 -18.00 -3.83
N ARG A 37 0.98 -19.30 -3.71
CA ARG A 37 0.13 -19.86 -2.65
C ARG A 37 0.81 -19.83 -1.27
N GLU A 38 2.06 -20.29 -1.20
CA GLU A 38 2.74 -20.51 0.08
C GLU A 38 3.44 -19.27 0.64
N VAL A 39 3.61 -18.22 -0.17
CA VAL A 39 4.19 -16.94 0.25
C VAL A 39 3.11 -15.85 0.24
N PHE A 40 2.69 -15.38 -0.94
CA PHE A 40 1.82 -14.20 -1.06
C PHE A 40 0.39 -14.39 -0.57
N LEU A 41 -0.15 -15.62 -0.63
CA LEU A 41 -1.50 -15.95 -0.18
C LEU A 41 -1.48 -16.73 1.16
N SER A 42 -0.36 -16.74 1.84
CA SER A 42 -0.20 -17.43 3.12
C SER A 42 -0.75 -16.62 4.29
N VAL A 43 -1.02 -17.31 5.39
CA VAL A 43 -1.42 -16.65 6.64
C VAL A 43 -0.28 -15.81 7.21
N GLU A 44 0.96 -16.23 7.02
CA GLU A 44 2.16 -15.52 7.47
C GLU A 44 2.26 -14.14 6.80
N TRP A 45 1.94 -14.04 5.48
CA TRP A 45 1.91 -12.73 4.81
C TRP A 45 0.92 -11.77 5.46
N VAL A 46 -0.31 -12.24 5.71
CA VAL A 46 -1.33 -11.44 6.40
C VAL A 46 -0.91 -11.06 7.82
N GLN A 47 -0.21 -11.96 8.52
CA GLN A 47 0.31 -11.70 9.87
C GLN A 47 1.46 -10.67 9.87
N MET A 48 2.33 -10.69 8.84
CA MET A 48 3.36 -9.65 8.65
C MET A 48 2.70 -8.30 8.40
N ASP A 49 1.73 -8.21 7.47
CA ASP A 49 1.00 -6.97 7.20
C ASP A 49 0.21 -6.47 8.43
N ARG A 50 -0.20 -7.37 9.31
CA ARG A 50 -0.84 -6.99 10.60
C ARG A 50 0.17 -6.64 11.69
N GLY A 51 1.47 -6.93 11.51
CA GLY A 51 2.50 -6.72 12.52
C GLY A 51 2.47 -7.72 13.68
N THR A 52 1.82 -8.88 13.49
CA THR A 52 1.76 -9.97 14.51
C THR A 52 2.79 -11.06 14.27
N LEU A 53 3.51 -11.00 13.16
CA LEU A 53 4.60 -11.88 12.80
C LEU A 53 5.71 -11.08 12.10
N TRP A 54 6.95 -11.35 12.43
CA TRP A 54 8.12 -10.72 11.81
C TRP A 54 8.61 -11.52 10.61
N GLU A 55 9.22 -10.87 9.64
CA GLU A 55 9.75 -11.51 8.42
C GLU A 55 10.71 -12.66 8.75
N GLU A 56 11.60 -12.47 9.74
CA GLU A 56 12.58 -13.46 10.17
C GLU A 56 11.95 -14.73 10.73
N THR A 57 10.70 -14.65 11.20
CA THR A 57 9.93 -15.81 11.67
C THR A 57 9.03 -16.36 10.57
N ALA A 58 8.44 -15.51 9.74
CA ALA A 58 7.54 -15.90 8.66
C ALA A 58 8.26 -16.71 7.57
N GLU A 59 9.45 -16.28 7.16
CA GLU A 59 10.23 -16.91 6.10
C GLU A 59 10.55 -18.40 6.40
N PRO A 60 11.09 -18.77 7.57
CA PRO A 60 11.27 -20.19 7.92
C PRO A 60 9.96 -21.01 7.91
N LEU A 61 8.84 -20.43 8.34
CA LEU A 61 7.54 -21.12 8.33
C LEU A 61 7.04 -21.39 6.90
N MET A 62 7.19 -20.42 6.01
CA MET A 62 6.88 -20.58 4.58
C MET A 62 7.81 -21.65 3.95
N CYS A 63 9.11 -21.62 4.25
CA CYS A 63 10.09 -22.54 3.75
C CYS A 63 9.81 -24.01 4.15
N GLN A 64 9.20 -24.27 5.32
CA GLN A 64 8.85 -25.63 5.75
C GLN A 64 7.88 -26.34 4.80
N ARG A 65 7.08 -25.60 4.05
CA ARG A 65 6.09 -26.12 3.08
C ARG A 65 6.62 -26.24 1.66
N LEU A 66 7.88 -25.84 1.44
CA LEU A 66 8.47 -25.68 0.11
C LEU A 66 9.72 -26.54 -0.08
N PRO A 67 9.99 -27.00 -1.30
CA PRO A 67 11.26 -27.64 -1.63
C PRO A 67 12.45 -26.73 -1.32
N ARG A 68 13.55 -27.32 -0.83
CA ARG A 68 14.72 -26.56 -0.36
C ARG A 68 15.32 -25.62 -1.40
N HIS A 69 15.27 -25.98 -2.68
CA HIS A 69 15.80 -25.14 -3.76
C HIS A 69 14.99 -23.85 -3.98
N LEU A 70 13.77 -23.73 -3.42
CA LEU A 70 12.94 -22.52 -3.49
C LEU A 70 13.14 -21.59 -2.27
N HIS A 71 13.92 -21.95 -1.26
CA HIS A 71 14.07 -21.15 -0.04
C HIS A 71 14.70 -19.79 -0.33
N GLU A 72 15.66 -19.70 -1.25
CA GLU A 72 16.22 -18.41 -1.69
C GLU A 72 15.18 -17.55 -2.41
N ALA A 73 14.28 -18.16 -3.17
CA ALA A 73 13.16 -17.44 -3.79
C ALA A 73 12.18 -16.90 -2.73
N VAL A 74 11.91 -17.64 -1.66
CA VAL A 74 11.10 -17.14 -0.53
C VAL A 74 11.75 -15.89 0.07
N HIS A 75 13.06 -15.95 0.38
CA HIS A 75 13.80 -14.81 0.91
C HIS A 75 13.67 -13.58 0.00
N ARG A 76 13.87 -13.74 -1.30
CA ARG A 76 13.74 -12.63 -2.26
C ARG A 76 12.34 -12.04 -2.31
N LEU A 77 11.29 -12.87 -2.20
CA LEU A 77 9.91 -12.43 -2.21
C LEU A 77 9.48 -11.77 -0.89
N VAL A 78 9.99 -12.21 0.25
CA VAL A 78 9.67 -11.65 1.56
C VAL A 78 10.49 -10.38 1.83
N SER A 79 11.81 -10.45 1.62
CA SER A 79 12.74 -9.43 2.09
C SER A 79 13.23 -8.46 1.00
N CYS A 80 13.03 -8.77 -0.30
CA CYS A 80 13.59 -7.98 -1.41
C CYS A 80 12.60 -7.72 -2.57
N TRP A 81 11.30 -7.96 -2.41
CA TRP A 81 10.31 -7.79 -3.49
C TRP A 81 10.31 -6.36 -4.07
N ASP A 82 10.63 -5.37 -3.25
CA ASP A 82 10.70 -3.95 -3.60
C ASP A 82 11.95 -3.55 -4.41
N GLN A 83 12.77 -4.52 -4.83
CA GLN A 83 14.02 -4.27 -5.55
C GLN A 83 14.02 -4.97 -6.93
N PRO A 84 13.94 -4.20 -8.04
CA PRO A 84 13.71 -2.75 -8.11
C PRO A 84 12.26 -2.40 -7.75
N MET A 85 12.08 -1.23 -7.13
CA MET A 85 10.76 -0.65 -6.94
C MET A 85 10.15 -0.26 -8.29
N LEU A 86 8.84 -0.42 -8.42
CA LEU A 86 8.09 -0.11 -9.63
C LEU A 86 7.13 1.06 -9.34
N PRO A 87 7.53 2.32 -9.57
CA PRO A 87 6.65 3.47 -9.35
C PRO A 87 5.38 3.42 -10.21
N MET A 88 4.30 4.01 -9.71
CA MET A 88 3.12 4.30 -10.52
C MET A 88 3.37 5.58 -11.32
N GLU A 89 3.36 5.47 -12.63
CA GLU A 89 3.64 6.58 -13.56
C GLU A 89 2.67 7.74 -13.35
N GLY A 90 3.18 8.97 -13.27
CA GLY A 90 2.43 10.21 -13.08
C GLY A 90 1.94 10.47 -11.65
N MET A 91 2.19 9.55 -10.71
CA MET A 91 1.71 9.72 -9.33
C MET A 91 2.61 10.67 -8.53
N GLU A 92 3.92 10.64 -8.75
CA GLU A 92 4.85 11.57 -8.09
C GLU A 92 4.54 13.02 -8.46
N GLU A 93 4.28 13.29 -9.74
CA GLU A 93 3.91 14.62 -10.24
C GLU A 93 2.58 15.08 -9.64
N LEU A 94 1.59 14.19 -9.54
CA LEU A 94 0.31 14.51 -8.89
C LEU A 94 0.49 14.85 -7.40
N ILE A 95 1.32 14.11 -6.69
CA ILE A 95 1.61 14.34 -5.27
C ILE A 95 2.32 15.69 -5.09
N ALA A 96 3.33 15.99 -5.91
CA ALA A 96 4.05 17.25 -5.87
C ALA A 96 3.09 18.44 -6.12
N GLU A 97 2.22 18.34 -7.13
CA GLU A 97 1.22 19.34 -7.43
C GLU A 97 0.24 19.58 -6.25
N LEU A 98 -0.28 18.49 -5.65
CA LEU A 98 -1.16 18.60 -4.49
C LEU A 98 -0.48 19.32 -3.32
N ARG A 99 0.80 19.05 -3.11
CA ARG A 99 1.60 19.78 -2.09
C ARG A 99 1.77 21.26 -2.40
N GLU A 100 2.07 21.61 -3.65
CA GLU A 100 2.19 23.02 -4.09
C GLU A 100 0.88 23.77 -3.91
N LYS A 101 -0.26 23.11 -4.11
CA LYS A 101 -1.61 23.65 -3.89
C LYS A 101 -2.06 23.69 -2.43
N GLY A 102 -1.21 23.24 -1.51
CA GLY A 102 -1.40 23.35 -0.07
C GLY A 102 -2.17 22.21 0.59
N TYR A 103 -2.39 21.10 -0.11
CA TYR A 103 -2.99 19.90 0.51
C TYR A 103 -2.00 19.21 1.44
N ASN A 104 -2.49 18.68 2.55
CA ASN A 104 -1.73 17.77 3.40
C ASN A 104 -1.89 16.35 2.87
N ILE A 105 -0.79 15.60 2.79
CA ILE A 105 -0.76 14.26 2.21
C ILE A 105 -0.34 13.25 3.25
N TYR A 106 -1.06 12.14 3.35
CA TYR A 106 -0.80 11.06 4.30
C TYR A 106 -0.87 9.70 3.61
N LEU A 107 -0.09 8.74 4.12
CA LEU A 107 -0.14 7.36 3.69
C LEU A 107 -0.99 6.52 4.65
N LEU A 108 -1.87 5.69 4.11
CA LEU A 108 -2.64 4.66 4.83
C LEU A 108 -2.43 3.30 4.14
N SER A 109 -1.58 2.43 4.66
CA SER A 109 -1.20 1.19 3.97
C SER A 109 -1.36 -0.07 4.82
N ASN A 110 -1.83 -1.15 4.21
CA ASN A 110 -1.65 -2.49 4.74
C ASN A 110 -0.26 -2.96 4.33
N ALA A 111 0.68 -2.96 5.27
CA ALA A 111 2.08 -3.27 5.03
C ALA A 111 2.77 -3.77 6.30
N SER A 112 3.73 -4.65 6.13
CA SER A 112 4.60 -5.11 7.21
C SER A 112 5.55 -4.01 7.71
N LEU A 113 6.22 -4.25 8.84
CA LEU A 113 7.18 -3.32 9.43
C LEU A 113 8.34 -2.99 8.48
N ARG A 114 8.64 -3.86 7.54
CA ARG A 114 9.64 -3.63 6.49
C ARG A 114 9.36 -2.39 5.62
N GLN A 115 8.11 -1.90 5.62
CA GLN A 115 7.76 -0.66 4.93
C GLN A 115 8.61 0.54 5.44
N HIS A 116 9.03 0.53 6.68
CA HIS A 116 9.91 1.57 7.21
C HIS A 116 11.29 1.61 6.51
N ASP A 117 11.81 0.44 6.09
CA ASP A 117 13.13 0.32 5.47
C ASP A 117 13.18 0.84 4.04
N TYR A 118 12.05 0.79 3.31
CA TYR A 118 12.00 1.22 1.91
C TYR A 118 11.14 2.48 1.69
N TRP A 119 10.61 3.08 2.74
CA TRP A 119 9.75 4.26 2.63
C TRP A 119 10.40 5.41 1.84
N ASN A 120 11.65 5.71 2.13
CA ASN A 120 12.40 6.79 1.48
C ASN A 120 12.85 6.48 0.03
N ARG A 121 12.48 5.33 -0.51
CA ARG A 121 12.68 4.95 -1.91
C ARG A 121 11.39 5.07 -2.74
N ILE A 122 10.26 5.33 -2.09
CA ILE A 122 8.99 5.58 -2.78
C ILE A 122 9.04 7.00 -3.37
N PRO A 123 8.84 7.18 -4.69
CA PRO A 123 8.83 8.50 -5.29
C PRO A 123 7.81 9.44 -4.63
N GLY A 124 8.23 10.66 -4.33
CA GLY A 124 7.38 11.66 -3.67
C GLY A 124 7.19 11.47 -2.16
N TRP A 125 7.92 10.52 -1.52
CA TRP A 125 7.81 10.26 -0.08
C TRP A 125 8.01 11.51 0.79
N GLU A 126 8.86 12.43 0.38
CA GLU A 126 9.17 13.69 1.07
C GLU A 126 7.99 14.66 1.14
N TYR A 127 6.98 14.50 0.27
CA TYR A 127 5.77 15.32 0.29
C TYR A 127 4.74 14.89 1.33
N PHE A 128 4.91 13.71 1.93
CA PHE A 128 3.98 13.18 2.90
C PHE A 128 4.19 13.81 4.29
N HIS A 129 3.10 14.24 4.94
CA HIS A 129 3.11 14.76 6.31
C HIS A 129 3.19 13.65 7.35
N GLY A 130 2.82 12.44 6.98
CA GLY A 130 2.88 11.28 7.86
C GLY A 130 2.37 10.01 7.19
N LYS A 131 2.61 8.91 7.87
CA LYS A 131 2.16 7.58 7.44
C LYS A 131 1.59 6.78 8.59
N LEU A 132 0.61 5.93 8.28
CA LEU A 132 0.12 4.86 9.13
C LEU A 132 0.17 3.56 8.35
N ILE A 133 0.89 2.57 8.86
CA ILE A 133 0.86 1.21 8.34
C ILE A 133 0.19 0.28 9.33
N SER A 134 -0.48 -0.74 8.81
CA SER A 134 -1.23 -1.71 9.60
C SER A 134 -0.38 -2.43 10.64
N ALA A 135 0.89 -2.70 10.32
CA ALA A 135 1.81 -3.37 11.24
C ALA A 135 2.13 -2.56 12.50
N ASP A 136 2.10 -1.22 12.43
CA ASP A 136 2.35 -0.36 13.60
C ASP A 136 1.20 -0.41 14.62
N VAL A 137 -0.02 -0.69 14.16
CA VAL A 137 -1.26 -0.59 14.96
C VAL A 137 -2.01 -1.90 15.10
N HIS A 138 -1.51 -2.98 14.48
CA HIS A 138 -2.08 -4.33 14.49
C HIS A 138 -3.53 -4.42 13.98
N VAL A 139 -3.97 -3.41 13.24
CA VAL A 139 -5.29 -3.31 12.60
C VAL A 139 -5.08 -3.01 11.12
N MET A 140 -5.85 -3.66 10.24
CA MET A 140 -5.74 -3.55 8.78
C MET A 140 -6.98 -2.89 8.18
N LYS A 141 -6.83 -2.18 7.07
CA LYS A 141 -7.95 -1.84 6.18
C LYS A 141 -8.61 -3.15 5.71
N PRO A 142 -9.92 -3.24 5.58
CA PRO A 142 -10.95 -2.19 5.70
C PRO A 142 -11.55 -2.03 7.12
N HIS A 143 -10.92 -2.54 8.18
CA HIS A 143 -11.50 -2.45 9.53
C HIS A 143 -11.68 -0.98 9.94
N PRO A 144 -12.86 -0.56 10.45
CA PRO A 144 -13.12 0.85 10.80
C PRO A 144 -12.14 1.45 11.79
N ASP A 145 -11.62 0.65 12.73
CA ASP A 145 -10.67 1.14 13.72
C ASP A 145 -9.34 1.61 13.10
N TYR A 146 -8.94 1.05 11.95
CA TYR A 146 -7.77 1.53 11.23
C TYR A 146 -7.92 3.01 10.82
N TYR A 147 -9.07 3.37 10.26
CA TYR A 147 -9.36 4.75 9.83
C TYR A 147 -9.52 5.69 11.03
N ARG A 148 -10.16 5.23 12.13
CA ARG A 148 -10.26 6.01 13.37
C ARG A 148 -8.89 6.31 13.97
N LEU A 149 -7.98 5.33 14.00
CA LEU A 149 -6.59 5.52 14.42
C LEU A 149 -5.84 6.51 13.53
N ALA A 150 -6.06 6.47 12.21
CA ALA A 150 -5.47 7.44 11.29
C ALA A 150 -5.97 8.85 11.54
N LEU A 151 -7.29 9.03 11.69
CA LEU A 151 -7.91 10.33 12.01
C LEU A 151 -7.39 10.89 13.35
N GLU A 152 -7.29 10.06 14.37
CA GLU A 152 -6.75 10.44 15.68
C GLU A 152 -5.27 10.81 15.60
N LYS A 153 -4.44 9.93 15.01
CA LYS A 153 -2.99 10.12 14.87
C LYS A 153 -2.62 11.43 14.21
N PHE A 154 -3.35 11.80 13.16
CA PHE A 154 -3.05 12.99 12.38
C PHE A 154 -3.97 14.18 12.70
N SER A 155 -4.87 14.02 13.68
CA SER A 155 -5.85 15.05 14.09
C SER A 155 -6.69 15.55 12.91
N LEU A 156 -7.25 14.62 12.11
CA LEU A 156 -8.00 14.91 10.90
C LEU A 156 -9.52 14.88 11.14
N ASN A 157 -10.23 15.81 10.46
CA ASN A 157 -11.68 15.71 10.31
C ASN A 157 -12.00 14.84 9.07
N PRO A 158 -12.78 13.76 9.20
CA PRO A 158 -13.06 12.86 8.09
C PRO A 158 -13.67 13.55 6.86
N GLU A 159 -14.54 14.54 7.04
CA GLU A 159 -15.19 15.31 5.96
C GLU A 159 -14.21 16.23 5.19
N GLU A 160 -13.02 16.47 5.73
CA GLU A 160 -11.95 17.24 5.09
C GLU A 160 -10.90 16.35 4.41
N CYS A 161 -11.07 15.03 4.47
CA CYS A 161 -10.20 14.02 3.87
C CYS A 161 -10.76 13.50 2.55
N PHE A 162 -9.87 13.02 1.66
CA PHE A 162 -10.23 12.23 0.48
C PHE A 162 -9.26 11.07 0.36
N PHE A 163 -9.78 9.84 0.30
CA PHE A 163 -8.97 8.63 0.29
C PHE A 163 -8.88 8.00 -1.10
N ILE A 164 -7.70 7.57 -1.50
CA ILE A 164 -7.38 6.93 -2.78
C ILE A 164 -6.78 5.55 -2.49
N ASP A 165 -7.44 4.49 -2.94
CA ASP A 165 -7.05 3.10 -2.71
C ASP A 165 -7.51 2.24 -3.90
N ASP A 166 -6.78 1.19 -4.28
CA ASP A 166 -7.15 0.30 -5.40
C ASP A 166 -8.17 -0.77 -5.00
N VAL A 167 -8.40 -0.98 -3.70
CA VAL A 167 -9.30 -2.00 -3.17
C VAL A 167 -10.66 -1.40 -2.79
N PRO A 168 -11.77 -1.77 -3.48
CA PRO A 168 -13.10 -1.23 -3.19
C PRO A 168 -13.53 -1.38 -1.73
N ALA A 169 -13.19 -2.51 -1.08
CA ALA A 169 -13.53 -2.74 0.33
C ALA A 169 -12.84 -1.72 1.27
N ASN A 170 -11.63 -1.25 0.92
CA ASN A 170 -10.94 -0.23 1.71
C ASN A 170 -11.64 1.12 1.59
N ILE A 171 -12.14 1.48 0.40
CA ILE A 171 -12.93 2.69 0.20
C ILE A 171 -14.27 2.60 0.96
N GLU A 172 -14.94 1.45 0.94
CA GLU A 172 -16.16 1.23 1.74
C GLU A 172 -15.91 1.41 3.23
N GLY A 173 -14.81 0.82 3.76
CA GLY A 173 -14.43 0.97 5.17
C GLY A 173 -14.13 2.42 5.56
N ALA A 174 -13.50 3.18 4.68
CA ALA A 174 -13.25 4.61 4.87
C ALA A 174 -14.56 5.43 4.87
N LEU A 175 -15.45 5.17 3.92
CA LEU A 175 -16.78 5.79 3.85
C LEU A 175 -17.61 5.53 5.11
N PHE A 176 -17.55 4.32 5.67
CA PHE A 176 -18.20 4.00 6.95
C PHE A 176 -17.70 4.89 8.11
N CYS A 177 -16.46 5.37 8.02
CA CYS A 177 -15.87 6.31 8.98
C CYS A 177 -16.04 7.78 8.58
N GLY A 178 -16.83 8.08 7.53
CA GLY A 178 -17.10 9.43 7.05
C GLY A 178 -15.99 10.02 6.16
N ILE A 179 -15.04 9.22 5.71
CA ILE A 179 -13.96 9.64 4.80
C ILE A 179 -14.39 9.34 3.36
N PRO A 180 -14.71 10.35 2.53
CA PRO A 180 -14.97 10.14 1.11
C PRO A 180 -13.70 9.67 0.39
N GLY A 181 -13.87 8.97 -0.73
CA GLY A 181 -12.73 8.47 -1.48
C GLY A 181 -13.11 7.90 -2.84
N THR A 182 -12.11 7.41 -3.55
CA THR A 182 -12.29 6.78 -4.87
C THR A 182 -11.42 5.54 -5.01
N VAL A 183 -11.92 4.59 -5.81
CA VAL A 183 -11.13 3.42 -6.21
C VAL A 183 -10.20 3.85 -7.35
N PHE A 184 -8.91 3.63 -7.16
CA PHE A 184 -7.90 3.88 -8.18
C PHE A 184 -7.76 2.70 -9.13
N HIS A 185 -7.80 2.96 -10.43
CA HIS A 185 -7.76 1.96 -11.49
C HIS A 185 -6.47 2.04 -12.33
N ALA A 186 -5.34 2.40 -11.71
CA ALA A 186 -4.05 2.60 -12.37
C ALA A 186 -4.08 3.62 -13.55
N ASP A 187 -4.99 4.59 -13.46
CA ASP A 187 -5.15 5.68 -14.43
C ASP A 187 -5.13 7.02 -13.68
N VAL A 188 -3.99 7.70 -13.72
CA VAL A 188 -3.78 8.99 -13.04
C VAL A 188 -4.63 10.10 -13.65
N GLN A 189 -4.94 10.06 -14.96
CA GLN A 189 -5.79 11.05 -15.60
C GLN A 189 -7.24 10.93 -15.13
N LEU A 190 -7.74 9.71 -15.02
CA LEU A 190 -9.05 9.44 -14.42
C LEU A 190 -9.07 9.89 -12.95
N LEU A 191 -8.01 9.62 -12.18
CA LEU A 191 -7.89 10.07 -10.79
C LEU A 191 -7.95 11.60 -10.68
N ARG A 192 -7.27 12.33 -11.55
CA ARG A 192 -7.34 13.80 -11.61
C ARG A 192 -8.77 14.30 -11.83
N GLN A 193 -9.52 13.66 -12.73
CA GLN A 193 -10.95 14.00 -12.95
C GLN A 193 -11.80 13.75 -11.70
N GLN A 194 -11.57 12.62 -11.01
CA GLN A 194 -12.28 12.27 -9.78
C GLN A 194 -11.97 13.26 -8.64
N LEU A 195 -10.70 13.66 -8.49
CA LEU A 195 -10.27 14.66 -7.52
C LEU A 195 -10.95 16.02 -7.78
N ARG A 196 -10.99 16.49 -9.04
CA ARG A 196 -11.72 17.73 -9.40
C ARG A 196 -13.21 17.62 -9.08
N THR A 197 -13.82 16.47 -9.36
CA THR A 197 -15.23 16.23 -9.03
C THR A 197 -15.49 16.29 -7.53
N ALA A 198 -14.53 15.86 -6.71
CA ALA A 198 -14.57 15.97 -5.25
C ALA A 198 -14.25 17.38 -4.72
N GLY A 199 -13.94 18.33 -5.59
CA GLY A 199 -13.61 19.72 -5.22
C GLY A 199 -12.13 19.92 -4.82
N VAL A 200 -11.26 18.99 -5.21
CA VAL A 200 -9.80 19.12 -5.08
C VAL A 200 -9.26 19.86 -6.30
N ASP A 201 -8.49 20.92 -6.08
CA ASP A 201 -7.85 21.68 -7.14
C ASP A 201 -6.63 20.91 -7.67
N VAL A 202 -6.73 20.38 -8.88
CA VAL A 202 -5.64 19.73 -9.63
C VAL A 202 -5.76 20.06 -11.12
N ASN A 203 -4.63 20.14 -11.81
CA ASN A 203 -4.57 20.43 -13.25
C ASN A 203 -5.24 19.32 -14.10
N GLU A 204 -5.45 19.60 -15.39
CA GLU A 204 -5.98 18.61 -16.34
C GLU A 204 -4.99 17.48 -16.63
#